data_0fed6a01c4e2c8303e45737f5762de1d
#
_entry.id   0fed6a01c4e2c8303e45737f5762de1d
#
_cell.length_a   1.000
_cell.length_b   1.000
_cell.length_c   1.000
_cell.angle_alpha   90.00
_cell.angle_beta   90.00
_cell.angle_gamma   90.00
#
_symmetry.space_group_name_H-M   'P 1'
#
loop_
_entity.id
_entity.type
_entity.pdbx_description
1 polymer ?
#
loop_
_entity_poly.entity_id
_entity_poly.type
_entity_poly.pdbx_seq_one_letter_code
_entity_poly.pdbx_strand_id
1 'polypeptide(L)'
;MRIAWLAFLCLFSLFTVSGPEVTGTPQSQPQILIGSIQVTGQKRFSSDHIVAASGLRIGQPFQLDALNDAVNRLGDTGAFEFARYNFHPQAGKVVVELVVQETAKFHKCVFDNFVWFSDKELQERLRREVPLFDGWAPEAGNMADAIGGELQKLLREKGISASVTHTVYGALGDKNWIYLFDADGAKEQVVAVNFEGAATVDVVTLQKEAVPLLKRNYALTEFRIFARTTFIPFYRERGYLQVKLGDPTPKPAKAEQCLTDCDVAVTFPVAEGLIYQWSPAVWNGDLIATVSDLEKIMGMKQGEVANGKKIDSGFDSVRKEYWRKGFIDVQIKPNTTFDDTAKTVTYAVAISQGPQYHMGELQLLGMSPALTGKLKTLWRCKTGDIYDGNYLEEFTRQEFGKALRETQTRATKIETRPAINKESKIVDVLIEVK
;
A
#
# COMPACT_ATOMS: atom_id res chain seq x y z
N MET A 1 15.27 10.89 82.17
CA MET A 1 14.36 10.59 83.31
C MET A 1 13.94 9.15 83.14
N ARG A 2 14.42 8.41 84.06
CA ARG A 2 14.14 7.06 84.55
C ARG A 2 12.67 6.85 84.71
N ILE A 3 12.13 5.64 84.37
CA ILE A 3 11.41 4.80 85.34
C ILE A 3 11.23 3.41 84.69
N ALA A 4 11.75 2.45 85.44
CA ALA A 4 11.63 1.00 85.31
C ALA A 4 10.31 0.49 85.92
N TRP A 5 10.09 -0.80 85.73
CA TRP A 5 9.30 -1.76 86.55
C TRP A 5 8.33 -2.58 85.68
N LEU A 6 8.10 -3.83 85.72
CA LEU A 6 8.53 -4.97 86.58
C LEU A 6 8.08 -6.28 85.88
N ALA A 7 8.85 -7.32 86.02
CA ALA A 7 8.56 -8.68 85.60
C ALA A 7 7.42 -9.30 86.42
N PHE A 8 6.56 -10.07 85.69
CA PHE A 8 5.74 -11.08 86.41
C PHE A 8 5.92 -12.44 85.68
N LEU A 9 6.62 -13.32 86.38
CA LEU A 9 6.73 -14.75 86.02
C LEU A 9 5.41 -15.47 86.39
N CYS A 10 4.75 -16.05 85.38
CA CYS A 10 3.79 -17.15 85.67
C CYS A 10 4.30 -18.40 84.98
N LEU A 11 4.74 -19.36 85.78
CA LEU A 11 4.94 -20.76 85.40
C LEU A 11 3.61 -21.35 84.99
N PHE A 12 3.50 -21.79 83.72
CA PHE A 12 2.46 -22.74 83.31
C PHE A 12 3.13 -23.99 82.76
N SER A 13 2.85 -25.09 83.46
CA SER A 13 3.36 -26.46 83.22
C SER A 13 2.88 -26.92 81.82
N LEU A 14 3.82 -27.37 81.00
CA LEU A 14 3.61 -28.05 79.74
C LEU A 14 3.04 -29.46 80.01
N PHE A 15 1.79 -29.64 79.59
CA PHE A 15 1.30 -31.00 79.29
C PHE A 15 1.45 -31.23 77.79
N THR A 16 2.42 -32.01 77.38
CA THR A 16 2.59 -32.48 76.01
C THR A 16 1.56 -33.61 75.76
N VAL A 17 0.50 -33.34 75.04
CA VAL A 17 -0.34 -34.34 74.44
C VAL A 17 0.25 -34.63 73.03
N SER A 18 0.91 -35.79 72.95
CA SER A 18 1.30 -36.37 71.62
C SER A 18 0.07 -36.95 70.97
N GLY A 19 -0.53 -36.20 70.07
CA GLY A 19 -1.49 -36.72 69.10
C GLY A 19 -0.76 -37.29 67.88
N PRO A 20 -1.28 -38.31 67.20
CA PRO A 20 -0.64 -38.90 66.04
C PRO A 20 -0.57 -37.87 64.91
N GLU A 21 0.66 -37.60 64.39
CA GLU A 21 0.85 -36.88 63.16
C GLU A 21 0.17 -37.65 62.02
N VAL A 22 -0.95 -37.13 61.54
CA VAL A 22 -1.53 -37.54 60.27
C VAL A 22 -0.69 -36.91 59.15
N THR A 23 0.34 -37.65 58.72
CA THR A 23 1.03 -37.37 57.46
C THR A 23 0.10 -37.72 56.32
N GLY A 24 -0.88 -36.84 56.08
CA GLY A 24 -1.66 -36.85 54.86
C GLY A 24 -0.77 -36.29 53.70
N THR A 25 -0.23 -37.21 52.91
CA THR A 25 0.28 -36.86 51.58
C THR A 25 -0.81 -36.06 50.85
N PRO A 26 -0.52 -34.86 50.30
CA PRO A 26 -1.52 -34.16 49.53
C PRO A 26 -1.90 -35.00 48.33
N GLN A 27 -3.10 -35.58 48.39
CA GLN A 27 -3.68 -36.32 47.30
C GLN A 27 -3.94 -35.33 46.17
N SER A 28 -3.09 -35.33 45.14
CA SER A 28 -3.30 -34.50 43.95
C SER A 28 -4.67 -34.88 43.36
N GLN A 29 -5.61 -33.97 43.45
CA GLN A 29 -6.89 -34.17 42.80
C GLN A 29 -6.64 -34.43 41.30
N PRO A 30 -7.31 -35.40 40.69
CA PRO A 30 -7.13 -35.69 39.27
C PRO A 30 -7.45 -34.45 38.48
N GLN A 31 -6.40 -33.84 37.85
CA GLN A 31 -6.58 -32.67 37.00
C GLN A 31 -7.33 -33.09 35.75
N ILE A 32 -8.47 -32.45 35.48
CA ILE A 32 -9.21 -32.63 34.24
C ILE A 32 -8.37 -31.98 33.11
N LEU A 33 -8.15 -32.73 32.02
CA LEU A 33 -7.31 -32.28 30.90
C LEU A 33 -8.17 -31.85 29.72
N ILE A 34 -7.65 -30.93 28.90
CA ILE A 34 -8.23 -30.62 27.60
C ILE A 34 -8.02 -31.82 26.67
N GLY A 35 -9.11 -32.41 26.19
CA GLY A 35 -9.09 -33.59 25.32
C GLY A 35 -9.03 -33.27 23.86
N SER A 36 -9.71 -32.17 23.43
CA SER A 36 -9.69 -31.65 22.07
C SER A 36 -10.02 -30.15 22.05
N ILE A 37 -9.57 -29.49 21.00
CA ILE A 37 -9.86 -28.09 20.75
C ILE A 37 -10.45 -27.99 19.33
N GLN A 38 -11.66 -27.45 19.22
CA GLN A 38 -12.36 -27.22 17.96
C GLN A 38 -12.42 -25.73 17.71
N VAL A 39 -12.43 -25.34 16.44
CA VAL A 39 -12.56 -23.92 16.03
C VAL A 39 -13.72 -23.81 15.06
N THR A 40 -14.57 -22.81 15.26
CA THR A 40 -15.70 -22.50 14.36
C THR A 40 -15.75 -21.02 14.01
N GLY A 41 -16.25 -20.71 12.83
CA GLY A 41 -16.41 -19.34 12.32
C GLY A 41 -15.22 -18.78 11.53
N GLN A 42 -14.11 -19.52 11.46
CA GLN A 42 -12.93 -19.14 10.69
C GLN A 42 -13.18 -19.21 9.17
N LYS A 43 -12.47 -18.34 8.41
CA LYS A 43 -12.55 -18.28 6.93
C LYS A 43 -11.15 -18.20 6.30
N ARG A 44 -10.29 -17.35 6.86
CA ARG A 44 -8.94 -17.06 6.38
C ARG A 44 -7.90 -17.97 7.01
N PHE A 45 -7.99 -18.18 8.32
CA PHE A 45 -7.00 -18.93 9.07
C PHE A 45 -7.44 -20.38 9.27
N SER A 46 -6.48 -21.31 9.30
CA SER A 46 -6.78 -22.70 9.65
C SER A 46 -7.04 -22.83 11.16
N SER A 47 -7.78 -23.87 11.56
CA SER A 47 -8.01 -24.19 12.97
C SER A 47 -6.70 -24.31 13.75
N ASP A 48 -5.69 -24.96 13.17
CA ASP A 48 -4.38 -25.17 13.81
C ASP A 48 -3.67 -23.84 14.09
N HIS A 49 -3.73 -22.90 13.15
CA HIS A 49 -3.14 -21.56 13.33
C HIS A 49 -3.84 -20.78 14.45
N ILE A 50 -5.18 -20.88 14.54
CA ILE A 50 -5.96 -20.22 15.59
C ILE A 50 -5.67 -20.86 16.95
N VAL A 51 -5.61 -22.19 17.03
CA VAL A 51 -5.22 -22.89 18.24
C VAL A 51 -3.82 -22.52 18.69
N ALA A 52 -2.86 -22.48 17.76
CA ALA A 52 -1.50 -22.04 18.06
C ALA A 52 -1.45 -20.59 18.59
N ALA A 53 -2.19 -19.67 17.96
CA ALA A 53 -2.29 -18.26 18.39
C ALA A 53 -2.97 -18.12 19.76
N SER A 54 -3.95 -18.97 20.09
CA SER A 54 -4.62 -18.97 21.39
C SER A 54 -3.69 -19.40 22.55
N GLY A 55 -2.62 -20.15 22.22
CA GLY A 55 -1.70 -20.74 23.21
C GLY A 55 -2.24 -21.95 23.94
N LEU A 56 -3.44 -22.43 23.63
CA LEU A 56 -4.01 -23.63 24.18
C LEU A 56 -3.35 -24.88 23.58
N ARG A 57 -3.26 -25.94 24.41
CA ARG A 57 -2.69 -27.22 23.99
C ARG A 57 -3.57 -28.40 24.46
N ILE A 58 -3.76 -29.37 23.59
CA ILE A 58 -4.39 -30.64 23.96
C ILE A 58 -3.52 -31.33 25.02
N GLY A 59 -4.14 -31.86 26.06
CA GLY A 59 -3.47 -32.52 27.19
C GLY A 59 -3.02 -31.56 28.29
N GLN A 60 -3.17 -30.26 28.19
CA GLN A 60 -2.93 -29.35 29.32
C GLN A 60 -4.05 -29.43 30.36
N PRO A 61 -3.80 -29.06 31.63
CA PRO A 61 -4.84 -28.93 32.63
C PRO A 61 -5.92 -27.93 32.20
N PHE A 62 -7.17 -28.31 32.37
CA PHE A 62 -8.29 -27.44 32.12
C PHE A 62 -8.39 -26.37 33.22
N GLN A 63 -8.31 -25.11 32.84
CA GLN A 63 -8.46 -23.96 33.74
C GLN A 63 -9.21 -22.84 32.99
N LEU A 64 -10.21 -22.25 33.66
CA LEU A 64 -11.00 -21.15 33.06
C LEU A 64 -10.15 -19.94 32.72
N ASP A 65 -9.18 -19.61 33.58
CA ASP A 65 -8.26 -18.48 33.31
C ASP A 65 -7.45 -18.70 32.04
N ALA A 66 -7.00 -19.94 31.76
CA ALA A 66 -6.30 -20.27 30.52
C ALA A 66 -7.19 -20.07 29.26
N LEU A 67 -8.50 -20.33 29.38
CA LEU A 67 -9.46 -20.09 28.30
C LEU A 67 -9.71 -18.59 28.12
N ASN A 68 -9.85 -17.82 29.22
CA ASN A 68 -9.95 -16.36 29.15
C ASN A 68 -8.71 -15.73 28.50
N ASP A 69 -7.52 -16.15 28.92
CA ASP A 69 -6.27 -15.72 28.36
C ASP A 69 -6.15 -16.07 26.86
N ALA A 70 -6.68 -17.21 26.44
CA ALA A 70 -6.67 -17.64 25.06
C ALA A 70 -7.51 -16.72 24.15
N VAL A 71 -8.75 -16.42 24.58
CA VAL A 71 -9.61 -15.51 23.80
C VAL A 71 -9.10 -14.06 23.82
N ASN A 72 -8.52 -13.62 24.93
CA ASN A 72 -7.87 -12.32 25.02
C ASN A 72 -6.69 -12.24 24.05
N ARG A 73 -5.79 -13.25 24.03
CA ARG A 73 -4.69 -13.31 23.05
C ARG A 73 -5.16 -13.25 21.62
N LEU A 74 -6.22 -13.99 21.28
CA LEU A 74 -6.80 -13.93 19.94
C LEU A 74 -7.34 -12.54 19.61
N GLY A 75 -8.06 -11.92 20.56
CA GLY A 75 -8.58 -10.54 20.41
C GLY A 75 -7.46 -9.51 20.24
N ASP A 76 -6.41 -9.60 21.06
CA ASP A 76 -5.26 -8.69 21.04
C ASP A 76 -4.52 -8.69 19.70
N THR A 77 -4.58 -9.81 18.95
CA THR A 77 -3.98 -9.83 17.59
C THR A 77 -4.62 -8.84 16.64
N GLY A 78 -5.89 -8.45 16.87
CA GLY A 78 -6.71 -7.66 15.94
C GLY A 78 -7.24 -8.45 14.73
N ALA A 79 -6.89 -9.74 14.62
CA ALA A 79 -7.33 -10.58 13.51
C ALA A 79 -8.82 -10.98 13.62
N PHE A 80 -9.40 -10.80 14.79
CA PHE A 80 -10.77 -11.20 15.10
C PHE A 80 -11.58 -10.02 15.63
N GLU A 81 -12.80 -9.84 15.12
CA GLU A 81 -13.79 -8.91 15.67
C GLU A 81 -14.28 -9.38 17.03
N PHE A 82 -14.37 -10.71 17.20
CA PHE A 82 -14.54 -11.35 18.50
C PHE A 82 -13.93 -12.76 18.49
N ALA A 83 -13.54 -13.20 19.70
CA ALA A 83 -13.22 -14.59 20.02
C ALA A 83 -13.96 -14.97 21.31
N ARG A 84 -14.55 -16.15 21.36
CA ARG A 84 -15.28 -16.69 22.51
C ARG A 84 -14.94 -18.16 22.64
N TYR A 85 -15.23 -18.76 23.78
CA TYR A 85 -15.13 -20.20 23.98
C TYR A 85 -16.40 -20.79 24.56
N ASN A 86 -16.65 -22.03 24.19
CA ASN A 86 -17.55 -22.96 24.90
C ASN A 86 -16.72 -24.13 25.34
N PHE A 87 -17.19 -24.89 26.34
CA PHE A 87 -16.57 -26.14 26.72
C PHE A 87 -17.61 -27.11 27.26
N HIS A 88 -17.35 -28.40 27.10
CA HIS A 88 -18.18 -29.46 27.66
C HIS A 88 -17.33 -30.67 28.02
N PRO A 89 -17.73 -31.43 29.09
CA PRO A 89 -17.03 -32.64 29.44
C PRO A 89 -17.35 -33.77 28.46
N GLN A 90 -16.31 -34.53 28.10
CA GLN A 90 -16.43 -35.73 27.26
C GLN A 90 -15.40 -36.78 27.66
N ALA A 91 -15.84 -38.00 28.00
CA ALA A 91 -14.98 -39.14 28.34
C ALA A 91 -13.88 -38.80 29.35
N GLY A 92 -14.21 -38.10 30.45
CA GLY A 92 -13.25 -37.72 31.50
C GLY A 92 -12.28 -36.60 31.15
N LYS A 93 -12.43 -35.96 30.00
CA LYS A 93 -11.69 -34.79 29.53
C LYS A 93 -12.65 -33.67 29.19
N VAL A 94 -12.11 -32.51 28.81
CA VAL A 94 -12.88 -31.35 28.33
C VAL A 94 -12.63 -31.15 26.85
N VAL A 95 -13.69 -30.96 26.08
CA VAL A 95 -13.67 -30.43 24.73
C VAL A 95 -13.83 -28.93 24.84
N VAL A 96 -12.92 -28.18 24.25
CA VAL A 96 -12.98 -26.69 24.12
C VAL A 96 -13.36 -26.36 22.71
N GLU A 97 -14.35 -25.51 22.53
CA GLU A 97 -14.73 -24.92 21.24
C GLU A 97 -14.38 -23.43 21.26
N LEU A 98 -13.49 -23.00 20.38
CA LEU A 98 -13.22 -21.60 20.10
C LEU A 98 -14.13 -21.13 18.97
N VAL A 99 -14.93 -20.10 19.23
CA VAL A 99 -15.84 -19.48 18.27
C VAL A 99 -15.28 -18.12 17.91
N VAL A 100 -14.92 -17.93 16.65
CA VAL A 100 -14.25 -16.70 16.19
C VAL A 100 -15.01 -16.05 15.04
N GLN A 101 -14.87 -14.73 14.92
CA GLN A 101 -15.23 -13.97 13.73
C GLN A 101 -14.04 -13.12 13.32
N GLU A 102 -13.53 -13.37 12.11
CA GLU A 102 -12.36 -12.66 11.60
C GLU A 102 -12.73 -11.24 11.15
N THR A 103 -11.80 -10.30 11.33
CA THR A 103 -11.93 -8.96 10.75
C THR A 103 -11.81 -9.02 9.22
N ALA A 104 -12.45 -8.07 8.52
CA ALA A 104 -12.29 -7.90 7.09
C ALA A 104 -11.10 -6.98 6.71
N LYS A 105 -10.49 -6.30 7.69
CA LYS A 105 -9.51 -5.24 7.49
C LYS A 105 -8.09 -5.76 7.70
N PHE A 106 -7.43 -6.10 6.61
CA PHE A 106 -6.03 -6.51 6.59
C PHE A 106 -5.23 -5.69 5.59
N HIS A 107 -3.99 -5.40 5.93
CA HIS A 107 -3.00 -4.75 5.09
C HIS A 107 -1.87 -5.72 4.75
N LYS A 108 -1.40 -5.68 3.50
CA LYS A 108 -0.27 -6.50 3.08
C LYS A 108 1.01 -6.03 3.78
N CYS A 109 1.78 -6.97 4.33
CA CYS A 109 3.10 -6.67 4.88
C CYS A 109 4.14 -6.58 3.78
N VAL A 110 4.95 -5.52 3.81
CA VAL A 110 6.07 -5.26 2.89
C VAL A 110 7.31 -5.01 3.73
N PHE A 111 8.39 -5.72 3.42
CA PHE A 111 9.69 -5.59 4.08
C PHE A 111 10.59 -4.76 3.17
N ASP A 112 10.79 -3.48 3.51
CA ASP A 112 11.27 -2.50 2.52
C ASP A 112 12.77 -2.61 2.25
N ASN A 113 13.60 -2.69 3.30
CA ASN A 113 15.06 -2.69 3.16
C ASN A 113 15.78 -3.91 3.79
N PHE A 114 15.10 -5.04 3.92
CA PHE A 114 15.66 -6.26 4.52
C PHE A 114 16.62 -7.02 3.57
N VAL A 115 17.65 -6.35 3.07
CA VAL A 115 18.58 -6.85 2.03
C VAL A 115 19.37 -8.12 2.41
N TRP A 116 19.45 -8.44 3.69
CA TRP A 116 20.17 -9.59 4.24
C TRP A 116 19.44 -10.92 4.15
N PHE A 117 18.16 -10.86 3.78
CA PHE A 117 17.24 -12.00 3.73
C PHE A 117 16.51 -12.02 2.40
N SER A 118 16.25 -13.20 1.88
CA SER A 118 15.28 -13.35 0.81
C SER A 118 13.86 -13.24 1.33
N ASP A 119 12.93 -12.82 0.49
CA ASP A 119 11.50 -12.80 0.86
C ASP A 119 11.02 -14.16 1.36
N LYS A 120 11.53 -15.24 0.78
CA LYS A 120 11.20 -16.61 1.19
C LYS A 120 11.61 -16.88 2.64
N GLU A 121 12.84 -16.53 3.02
CA GLU A 121 13.34 -16.70 4.39
C GLU A 121 12.50 -15.90 5.40
N LEU A 122 12.18 -14.64 5.09
CA LEU A 122 11.33 -13.80 5.92
C LEU A 122 9.94 -14.40 6.10
N GLN A 123 9.30 -14.80 5.00
CA GLN A 123 7.97 -15.40 5.00
C GLN A 123 7.92 -16.73 5.78
N GLU A 124 8.89 -17.60 5.58
CA GLU A 124 8.96 -18.89 6.27
C GLU A 124 9.18 -18.72 7.78
N ARG A 125 10.06 -17.81 8.17
CA ARG A 125 10.31 -17.50 9.58
C ARG A 125 9.05 -16.94 10.25
N LEU A 126 8.42 -15.92 9.63
CA LEU A 126 7.24 -15.29 10.19
C LEU A 126 6.05 -16.24 10.30
N ARG A 127 5.81 -17.12 9.31
CA ARG A 127 4.75 -18.14 9.40
C ARG A 127 4.96 -19.14 10.53
N ARG A 128 6.21 -19.42 10.88
CA ARG A 128 6.53 -20.33 11.97
C ARG A 128 6.38 -19.68 13.33
N GLU A 129 6.79 -18.42 13.48
CA GLU A 129 6.87 -17.73 14.77
C GLU A 129 5.64 -16.88 15.10
N VAL A 130 4.88 -16.45 14.07
CA VAL A 130 3.63 -15.69 14.18
C VAL A 130 2.50 -16.49 13.55
N PRO A 131 1.76 -17.30 14.32
CA PRO A 131 0.87 -18.35 13.80
C PRO A 131 -0.21 -17.87 12.82
N LEU A 132 -0.69 -16.60 12.95
CA LEU A 132 -1.70 -16.00 12.07
C LEU A 132 -1.09 -15.25 10.87
N PHE A 133 0.23 -15.29 10.70
CA PHE A 133 0.87 -14.60 9.60
C PHE A 133 0.73 -15.36 8.28
N ASP A 134 0.10 -14.73 7.30
CA ASP A 134 -0.08 -15.24 5.93
C ASP A 134 0.41 -14.24 4.86
N GLY A 135 1.22 -13.24 5.26
CA GLY A 135 1.69 -12.14 4.43
C GLY A 135 0.91 -10.84 4.65
N TRP A 136 -0.07 -10.86 5.55
CA TRP A 136 -0.90 -9.71 5.90
C TRP A 136 -0.97 -9.55 7.42
N ALA A 137 -1.28 -8.33 7.87
CA ALA A 137 -1.59 -8.03 9.26
C ALA A 137 -2.89 -7.23 9.36
N PRO A 138 -3.68 -7.40 10.43
CA PRO A 138 -4.92 -6.65 10.63
C PRO A 138 -4.61 -5.17 10.87
N GLU A 139 -5.56 -4.28 10.54
CA GLU A 139 -5.45 -2.83 10.72
C GLU A 139 -5.23 -2.41 12.18
N ALA A 140 -5.72 -3.20 13.12
CA ALA A 140 -5.61 -2.95 14.55
C ALA A 140 -5.03 -4.16 15.29
N GLY A 141 -4.70 -3.99 16.57
CA GLY A 141 -4.14 -5.04 17.42
C GLY A 141 -2.61 -5.06 17.39
N ASN A 142 -2.03 -6.12 17.99
CA ASN A 142 -0.59 -6.24 18.23
C ASN A 142 0.15 -7.14 17.22
N MET A 143 -0.53 -7.65 16.20
CA MET A 143 0.09 -8.60 15.25
C MET A 143 1.23 -7.95 14.45
N ALA A 144 1.11 -6.66 14.07
CA ALA A 144 2.19 -5.94 13.40
C ALA A 144 3.42 -5.80 14.32
N ASP A 145 3.21 -5.53 15.61
CA ASP A 145 4.30 -5.49 16.61
C ASP A 145 4.96 -6.86 16.78
N ALA A 146 4.18 -7.94 16.77
CA ALA A 146 4.72 -9.30 16.84
C ALA A 146 5.57 -9.64 15.61
N ILE A 147 5.14 -9.23 14.41
CA ILE A 147 5.92 -9.35 13.17
C ILE A 147 7.23 -8.55 13.30
N GLY A 148 7.15 -7.28 13.70
CA GLY A 148 8.31 -6.41 13.91
C GLY A 148 9.28 -6.99 14.94
N GLY A 149 8.77 -7.53 16.03
CA GLY A 149 9.57 -8.21 17.07
C GLY A 149 10.33 -9.44 16.56
N GLU A 150 9.72 -10.23 15.68
CA GLU A 150 10.40 -11.38 15.08
C GLU A 150 11.43 -10.98 14.02
N LEU A 151 11.14 -9.96 13.21
CA LEU A 151 12.12 -9.36 12.29
C LEU A 151 13.32 -8.78 13.05
N GLN A 152 13.07 -8.15 14.21
CA GLN A 152 14.14 -7.64 15.08
C GLN A 152 15.03 -8.75 15.64
N LYS A 153 14.45 -9.94 15.94
CA LYS A 153 15.25 -11.10 16.36
C LYS A 153 16.13 -11.61 15.21
N LEU A 154 15.57 -11.69 13.98
CA LEU A 154 16.32 -12.07 12.79
C LEU A 154 17.53 -11.17 12.55
N LEU A 155 17.36 -9.84 12.64
CA LEU A 155 18.48 -8.89 12.52
C LEU A 155 19.55 -9.15 13.57
N ARG A 156 19.14 -9.34 14.84
CA ARG A 156 20.07 -9.65 15.94
C ARG A 156 20.80 -10.97 15.76
N GLU A 157 20.13 -12.01 15.28
CA GLU A 157 20.72 -13.33 14.98
C GLU A 157 21.83 -13.22 13.92
N LYS A 158 21.71 -12.27 12.98
CA LYS A 158 22.75 -11.96 11.98
C LYS A 158 23.77 -10.92 12.45
N GLY A 159 23.65 -10.38 13.65
CA GLY A 159 24.56 -9.35 14.16
C GLY A 159 24.35 -7.95 13.55
N ILE A 160 23.16 -7.69 12.98
CA ILE A 160 22.82 -6.42 12.36
C ILE A 160 22.26 -5.47 13.42
N SER A 161 22.91 -4.32 13.58
CA SER A 161 22.54 -3.28 14.54
C SER A 161 21.57 -2.28 13.91
N ALA A 162 20.34 -2.73 13.63
CA ALA A 162 19.24 -1.90 13.15
C ALA A 162 18.02 -2.11 14.01
N SER A 163 17.12 -1.13 14.05
CA SER A 163 15.85 -1.21 14.76
C SER A 163 14.71 -1.41 13.77
N VAL A 164 13.85 -2.41 14.01
CA VAL A 164 12.68 -2.62 13.17
C VAL A 164 11.58 -1.65 13.57
N THR A 165 11.12 -0.88 12.61
CA THR A 165 9.93 -0.03 12.73
C THR A 165 8.88 -0.45 11.72
N HIS A 166 7.62 -0.08 11.95
CA HIS A 166 6.57 -0.28 10.97
C HIS A 166 5.61 0.89 10.92
N THR A 167 5.09 1.16 9.74
CA THR A 167 4.07 2.20 9.50
C THR A 167 3.01 1.69 8.55
N VAL A 168 1.80 2.26 8.66
CA VAL A 168 0.76 2.04 7.64
C VAL A 168 0.96 3.07 6.54
N TYR A 169 1.19 2.60 5.33
CA TYR A 169 1.49 3.43 4.16
C TYR A 169 0.44 3.24 3.07
N GLY A 170 -0.03 4.35 2.50
CA GLY A 170 -1.00 4.36 1.40
C GLY A 170 -1.36 5.79 1.01
N ALA A 171 -1.82 6.00 -0.22
CA ALA A 171 -2.30 7.30 -0.66
C ALA A 171 -3.73 7.56 -0.17
N LEU A 172 -4.06 8.83 0.07
CA LEU A 172 -5.40 9.24 0.48
C LEU A 172 -6.43 8.83 -0.60
N GLY A 173 -7.43 8.03 -0.22
CA GLY A 173 -8.41 7.45 -1.15
C GLY A 173 -8.02 6.11 -1.75
N ASP A 174 -6.83 5.60 -1.48
CA ASP A 174 -6.40 4.26 -1.90
C ASP A 174 -7.06 3.19 -1.01
N LYS A 175 -7.49 2.08 -1.65
CA LYS A 175 -8.04 0.93 -0.91
C LYS A 175 -6.95 -0.08 -0.49
N ASN A 176 -5.73 0.09 -1.00
CA ASN A 176 -4.63 -0.86 -0.84
C ASN A 176 -3.55 -0.31 0.09
N TRP A 177 -3.89 -0.07 1.34
CA TRP A 177 -2.91 0.26 2.37
C TRP A 177 -2.01 -0.93 2.66
N ILE A 178 -0.76 -0.66 3.00
CA ILE A 178 0.23 -1.68 3.38
C ILE A 178 0.82 -1.39 4.75
N TYR A 179 1.26 -2.44 5.45
CA TYR A 179 2.23 -2.30 6.52
C TYR A 179 3.62 -2.32 5.92
N LEU A 180 4.35 -1.23 6.08
CA LEU A 180 5.73 -1.11 5.66
C LEU A 180 6.62 -1.33 6.87
N PHE A 181 7.49 -2.33 6.80
CA PHE A 181 8.48 -2.65 7.83
C PHE A 181 9.86 -2.23 7.34
N ASP A 182 10.57 -1.48 8.18
CA ASP A 182 11.89 -0.92 7.89
C ASP A 182 12.91 -1.34 8.96
N ALA A 183 14.15 -1.54 8.55
CA ALA A 183 15.31 -1.73 9.42
C ALA A 183 16.06 -0.39 9.58
N ASP A 184 15.61 0.45 10.53
CA ASP A 184 16.17 1.76 10.77
C ASP A 184 17.58 1.70 11.37
N GLY A 185 18.47 2.56 10.89
CA GLY A 185 19.86 2.67 11.34
C GLY A 185 20.86 1.85 10.53
N ALA A 186 20.39 1.04 9.60
CA ALA A 186 21.22 0.42 8.57
C ALA A 186 21.34 1.32 7.33
N LYS A 187 22.42 1.13 6.56
CA LYS A 187 22.67 1.85 5.30
C LYS A 187 22.95 0.84 4.20
N GLU A 188 22.00 0.66 3.33
CA GLU A 188 22.05 -0.27 2.22
C GLU A 188 22.31 0.49 0.91
N GLN A 189 23.55 0.96 0.72
CA GLN A 189 23.89 1.79 -0.43
C GLN A 189 23.89 0.98 -1.73
N VAL A 190 23.10 1.41 -2.70
CA VAL A 190 23.04 0.76 -4.02
C VAL A 190 24.26 1.14 -4.85
N VAL A 191 25.08 0.13 -5.18
CA VAL A 191 26.32 0.27 -5.97
C VAL A 191 26.17 -0.25 -7.40
N ALA A 192 25.20 -1.11 -7.65
CA ALA A 192 24.93 -1.65 -8.97
C ALA A 192 23.44 -1.94 -9.19
N VAL A 193 22.97 -1.74 -10.43
CA VAL A 193 21.62 -2.13 -10.86
C VAL A 193 21.77 -3.04 -12.09
N ASN A 194 21.17 -4.22 -12.01
CA ASN A 194 21.20 -5.24 -13.03
C ASN A 194 19.79 -5.52 -13.57
N PHE A 195 19.72 -6.03 -14.80
CA PHE A 195 18.47 -6.35 -15.48
C PHE A 195 18.55 -7.79 -15.99
N GLU A 196 17.88 -8.71 -15.30
CA GLU A 196 17.84 -10.13 -15.66
C GLU A 196 16.67 -10.37 -16.63
N GLY A 197 16.97 -10.96 -17.80
CA GLY A 197 15.99 -11.21 -18.86
C GLY A 197 15.86 -10.08 -19.88
N ALA A 198 16.56 -8.96 -19.72
CA ALA A 198 16.72 -7.96 -20.76
C ALA A 198 17.61 -8.53 -21.88
N ALA A 199 17.02 -8.78 -23.04
CA ALA A 199 17.71 -9.44 -24.16
C ALA A 199 17.80 -8.58 -25.41
N THR A 200 16.84 -7.69 -25.61
CA THR A 200 16.72 -6.88 -26.85
C THR A 200 17.12 -5.42 -26.62
N VAL A 201 16.89 -4.91 -25.43
CA VAL A 201 17.37 -3.58 -25.04
C VAL A 201 18.78 -3.70 -24.47
N ASP A 202 19.70 -2.89 -25.00
CA ASP A 202 21.08 -2.87 -24.53
C ASP A 202 21.17 -2.53 -23.03
N VAL A 203 21.86 -3.37 -22.28
CA VAL A 203 22.01 -3.25 -20.81
C VAL A 203 22.67 -1.92 -20.41
N VAL A 204 23.62 -1.41 -21.22
CA VAL A 204 24.27 -0.12 -20.94
C VAL A 204 23.25 1.02 -21.00
N THR A 205 22.28 0.92 -21.91
CA THR A 205 21.20 1.91 -22.02
C THR A 205 20.28 1.85 -20.79
N LEU A 206 19.92 0.66 -20.32
CA LEU A 206 19.13 0.49 -19.09
C LEU A 206 19.88 0.98 -17.85
N GLN A 207 21.18 0.73 -17.78
CA GLN A 207 22.02 1.21 -16.68
C GLN A 207 22.11 2.74 -16.63
N LYS A 208 22.09 3.43 -17.79
CA LYS A 208 22.02 4.90 -17.82
C LYS A 208 20.71 5.41 -17.19
N GLU A 209 19.59 4.77 -17.50
CA GLU A 209 18.30 5.12 -16.87
C GLU A 209 18.32 4.82 -15.37
N ALA A 210 19.11 3.85 -14.91
CA ALA A 210 19.21 3.47 -13.50
C ALA A 210 20.17 4.35 -12.65
N VAL A 211 20.95 5.25 -13.28
CA VAL A 211 21.89 6.14 -12.55
C VAL A 211 21.29 6.84 -11.36
N PRO A 212 20.04 7.35 -11.40
CA PRO A 212 19.43 8.01 -10.23
C PRO A 212 19.22 7.09 -9.01
N LEU A 213 19.29 5.77 -9.18
CA LEU A 213 19.18 4.81 -8.08
C LEU A 213 20.53 4.54 -7.40
N LEU A 214 21.64 4.81 -8.06
CA LEU A 214 22.97 4.59 -7.51
C LEU A 214 23.26 5.55 -6.34
N LYS A 215 23.99 5.06 -5.36
CA LYS A 215 24.36 5.78 -4.12
C LYS A 215 23.18 6.15 -3.21
N ARG A 216 21.96 5.70 -3.53
CA ARG A 216 20.81 5.77 -2.62
C ARG A 216 20.80 4.55 -1.70
N ASN A 217 20.15 4.68 -0.56
CA ASN A 217 19.78 3.51 0.23
C ASN A 217 18.70 2.72 -0.51
N TYR A 218 18.78 1.40 -0.40
CA TYR A 218 17.77 0.54 -1.00
C TYR A 218 16.46 0.64 -0.21
N ALA A 219 15.37 0.80 -0.93
CA ALA A 219 14.00 0.72 -0.42
C ALA A 219 13.11 0.10 -1.51
N LEU A 220 12.54 -1.07 -1.25
CA LEU A 220 11.75 -1.84 -2.22
C LEU A 220 10.63 -1.00 -2.83
N THR A 221 9.93 -0.21 -1.99
CA THR A 221 8.83 0.66 -2.42
C THR A 221 9.29 1.75 -3.38
N GLU A 222 10.42 2.42 -3.10
CA GLU A 222 11.00 3.42 -4.01
C GLU A 222 11.43 2.80 -5.33
N PHE A 223 12.05 1.63 -5.29
CA PHE A 223 12.52 0.92 -6.49
C PHE A 223 11.35 0.43 -7.35
N ARG A 224 10.24 0.00 -6.75
CA ARG A 224 8.98 -0.32 -7.46
C ARG A 224 8.39 0.92 -8.14
N ILE A 225 8.38 2.06 -7.45
CA ILE A 225 7.92 3.33 -8.01
C ILE A 225 8.80 3.71 -9.21
N PHE A 226 10.13 3.64 -9.05
CA PHE A 226 11.07 3.96 -10.11
C PHE A 226 10.89 3.03 -11.33
N ALA A 227 10.72 1.73 -11.12
CA ALA A 227 10.43 0.79 -12.20
C ALA A 227 9.17 1.20 -12.99
N ARG A 228 8.11 1.55 -12.28
CA ARG A 228 6.81 1.95 -12.86
C ARG A 228 6.88 3.31 -13.58
N THR A 229 7.64 4.26 -13.06
CA THR A 229 7.69 5.63 -13.59
C THR A 229 8.81 5.87 -14.59
N THR A 230 9.82 5.01 -14.63
CA THR A 230 11.00 5.15 -15.50
C THR A 230 11.17 3.96 -16.43
N PHE A 231 11.40 2.75 -15.92
CA PHE A 231 11.73 1.61 -16.78
C PHE A 231 10.55 1.13 -17.62
N ILE A 232 9.35 0.99 -17.06
CA ILE A 232 8.18 0.58 -17.84
C ILE A 232 7.88 1.59 -18.95
N PRO A 233 7.79 2.92 -18.71
CA PRO A 233 7.65 3.91 -19.79
C PRO A 233 8.78 3.86 -20.82
N PHE A 234 10.02 3.68 -20.38
CA PHE A 234 11.18 3.55 -21.27
C PHE A 234 11.01 2.40 -22.27
N TYR A 235 10.56 1.23 -21.82
CA TYR A 235 10.26 0.10 -22.69
C TYR A 235 9.05 0.35 -23.58
N ARG A 236 7.97 0.90 -23.00
CA ARG A 236 6.75 1.21 -23.75
C ARG A 236 6.97 2.23 -24.87
N GLU A 237 7.86 3.21 -24.67
CA GLU A 237 8.25 4.15 -25.73
C GLU A 237 8.88 3.47 -26.95
N ARG A 238 9.45 2.27 -26.75
CA ARG A 238 10.09 1.45 -27.77
C ARG A 238 9.21 0.34 -28.36
N GLY A 239 7.93 0.36 -28.02
CA GLY A 239 6.95 -0.60 -28.53
C GLY A 239 6.78 -1.87 -27.71
N TYR A 240 7.48 -2.04 -26.61
CA TYR A 240 7.31 -3.17 -25.70
C TYR A 240 6.11 -2.92 -24.76
N LEU A 241 4.90 -2.95 -25.33
CA LEU A 241 3.69 -2.55 -24.60
C LEU A 241 3.29 -3.53 -23.50
N GLN A 242 3.76 -4.78 -23.59
CA GLN A 242 3.49 -5.85 -22.61
C GLN A 242 4.66 -6.10 -21.66
N VAL A 243 5.65 -5.22 -21.60
CA VAL A 243 6.79 -5.37 -20.69
C VAL A 243 6.31 -5.54 -19.25
N LYS A 244 6.95 -6.47 -18.55
CA LYS A 244 6.74 -6.70 -17.12
C LYS A 244 8.08 -6.62 -16.41
N LEU A 245 8.13 -5.87 -15.32
CA LEU A 245 9.23 -5.89 -14.39
C LEU A 245 8.76 -6.58 -13.11
N GLY A 246 9.52 -7.58 -12.67
CA GLY A 246 9.33 -8.20 -11.36
C GLY A 246 9.84 -7.29 -10.24
N ASP A 247 9.59 -7.70 -9.00
CA ASP A 247 10.11 -6.99 -7.84
C ASP A 247 11.65 -6.98 -7.85
N PRO A 248 12.26 -5.82 -7.57
CA PRO A 248 13.71 -5.73 -7.49
C PRO A 248 14.24 -6.59 -6.34
N THR A 249 15.25 -7.39 -6.62
CA THR A 249 15.88 -8.27 -5.64
C THR A 249 17.24 -7.69 -5.24
N PRO A 250 17.40 -7.23 -3.99
CA PRO A 250 18.65 -6.75 -3.47
C PRO A 250 19.57 -7.95 -3.11
N LYS A 251 20.85 -7.79 -3.32
CA LYS A 251 21.88 -8.71 -2.80
C LYS A 251 23.07 -7.91 -2.28
N PRO A 252 23.59 -8.21 -1.08
CA PRO A 252 24.85 -7.66 -0.64
C PRO A 252 25.97 -7.91 -1.66
N ALA A 253 26.69 -6.87 -2.06
CA ALA A 253 27.80 -6.99 -3.00
C ALA A 253 28.95 -7.80 -2.37
N LYS A 254 29.12 -7.73 -1.04
CA LYS A 254 30.06 -8.52 -0.25
C LYS A 254 29.34 -9.00 1.01
N ALA A 255 28.84 -10.22 0.97
CA ALA A 255 28.02 -10.80 2.05
C ALA A 255 28.70 -10.79 3.42
N GLU A 256 30.03 -11.06 3.47
CA GLU A 256 30.80 -11.15 4.72
C GLU A 256 31.01 -9.77 5.43
N GLN A 257 30.83 -8.68 4.71
CA GLN A 257 31.05 -7.30 5.23
C GLN A 257 29.74 -6.51 5.40
N CYS A 258 28.61 -7.13 5.09
CA CYS A 258 27.30 -6.47 5.10
C CYS A 258 26.60 -6.70 6.43
N LEU A 259 26.93 -5.87 7.43
CA LEU A 259 26.21 -5.84 8.70
C LEU A 259 25.34 -4.58 8.78
N THR A 260 25.91 -3.43 9.15
CA THR A 260 25.15 -2.18 9.32
C THR A 260 25.31 -1.24 8.12
N ASP A 261 26.50 -1.21 7.51
CA ASP A 261 26.78 -0.51 6.25
C ASP A 261 27.01 -1.54 5.14
N CYS A 262 26.21 -1.49 4.11
CA CYS A 262 26.10 -2.56 3.11
C CYS A 262 26.07 -2.00 1.68
N ASP A 263 27.04 -2.38 0.88
CA ASP A 263 26.94 -2.18 -0.56
C ASP A 263 26.00 -3.22 -1.16
N VAL A 264 24.99 -2.78 -1.91
CA VAL A 264 23.92 -3.61 -2.44
C VAL A 264 23.90 -3.55 -3.97
N ALA A 265 23.88 -4.72 -4.62
CA ALA A 265 23.52 -4.85 -6.02
C ALA A 265 22.04 -5.22 -6.13
N VAL A 266 21.28 -4.45 -6.92
CA VAL A 266 19.84 -4.68 -7.12
C VAL A 266 19.61 -5.25 -8.51
N THR A 267 18.84 -6.33 -8.59
CA THR A 267 18.49 -6.97 -9.88
C THR A 267 16.99 -6.82 -10.13
N PHE A 268 16.63 -6.23 -11.27
CA PHE A 268 15.26 -6.22 -11.79
C PHE A 268 15.03 -7.38 -12.74
N PRO A 269 14.12 -8.31 -12.43
CA PRO A 269 13.66 -9.29 -13.40
C PRO A 269 12.84 -8.59 -14.49
N VAL A 270 13.18 -8.78 -15.75
CA VAL A 270 12.54 -8.15 -16.91
C VAL A 270 11.99 -9.21 -17.85
N ALA A 271 10.72 -9.08 -18.20
CA ALA A 271 10.12 -9.80 -19.32
C ALA A 271 9.70 -8.77 -20.38
N GLU A 272 10.55 -8.56 -21.39
CA GLU A 272 10.38 -7.48 -22.36
C GLU A 272 9.14 -7.66 -23.23
N GLY A 273 8.83 -8.90 -23.61
CA GLY A 273 7.77 -9.19 -24.58
C GLY A 273 8.17 -8.85 -26.01
N LEU A 274 7.17 -8.62 -26.87
CA LEU A 274 7.37 -8.29 -28.28
C LEU A 274 7.32 -6.79 -28.51
N ILE A 275 7.98 -6.32 -29.58
CA ILE A 275 7.79 -4.97 -30.13
C ILE A 275 6.56 -5.02 -31.03
N TYR A 276 5.58 -4.14 -30.74
CA TYR A 276 4.37 -4.03 -31.52
C TYR A 276 4.39 -2.83 -32.47
N GLN A 277 3.71 -2.96 -33.59
CA GLN A 277 3.42 -1.90 -34.52
C GLN A 277 1.96 -1.43 -34.32
N TRP A 278 1.73 -0.15 -34.54
CA TRP A 278 0.41 0.44 -34.43
C TRP A 278 -0.50 0.03 -35.59
N SER A 279 -1.69 -0.47 -35.27
CA SER A 279 -2.84 -0.57 -36.18
C SER A 279 -3.84 0.54 -35.84
N PRO A 280 -4.51 1.15 -36.87
CA PRO A 280 -5.51 2.16 -36.61
C PRO A 280 -6.55 1.74 -35.60
N ALA A 281 -6.95 2.66 -34.72
CA ALA A 281 -7.91 2.37 -33.69
C ALA A 281 -9.34 2.22 -34.29
N VAL A 282 -10.16 1.38 -33.67
CA VAL A 282 -11.58 1.22 -34.00
C VAL A 282 -12.39 2.07 -33.03
N TRP A 283 -12.96 3.16 -33.53
CA TRP A 283 -13.70 4.14 -32.74
C TRP A 283 -15.19 3.86 -32.74
N ASN A 284 -15.81 3.83 -31.57
CA ASN A 284 -17.26 3.56 -31.39
C ASN A 284 -17.87 4.51 -30.34
N GLY A 285 -19.17 4.75 -30.43
CA GLY A 285 -19.94 5.56 -29.48
C GLY A 285 -20.14 7.00 -29.94
N ASP A 286 -20.10 7.93 -29.00
CA ASP A 286 -20.45 9.34 -29.24
C ASP A 286 -19.25 10.12 -29.83
N LEU A 287 -19.07 10.04 -31.15
CA LEU A 287 -17.94 10.65 -31.84
C LEU A 287 -18.24 12.14 -32.17
N ILE A 288 -17.39 13.05 -31.68
CA ILE A 288 -17.47 14.51 -31.94
C ILE A 288 -16.70 14.95 -33.20
N ALA A 289 -15.99 14.03 -33.85
CA ALA A 289 -15.19 14.24 -35.04
C ALA A 289 -15.21 12.98 -35.91
N THR A 290 -14.73 13.08 -37.15
CA THR A 290 -14.59 11.90 -38.02
C THR A 290 -13.50 10.96 -37.50
N VAL A 291 -13.58 9.67 -37.84
CA VAL A 291 -12.52 8.70 -37.48
C VAL A 291 -11.16 9.17 -38.00
N SER A 292 -11.10 9.73 -39.22
CA SER A 292 -9.85 10.28 -39.77
C SER A 292 -9.27 11.42 -38.94
N ASP A 293 -10.10 12.28 -38.35
CA ASP A 293 -9.65 13.37 -37.50
C ASP A 293 -9.21 12.86 -36.14
N LEU A 294 -9.91 11.87 -35.56
CA LEU A 294 -9.49 11.22 -34.33
C LEU A 294 -8.12 10.54 -34.48
N GLU A 295 -7.89 9.84 -35.61
CA GLU A 295 -6.57 9.25 -35.91
C GLU A 295 -5.47 10.30 -36.06
N LYS A 296 -5.76 11.45 -36.66
CA LYS A 296 -4.80 12.57 -36.71
C LYS A 296 -4.47 13.11 -35.31
N ILE A 297 -5.49 13.22 -34.43
CA ILE A 297 -5.30 13.68 -33.04
C ILE A 297 -4.48 12.66 -32.26
N MET A 298 -4.71 11.36 -32.47
CA MET A 298 -3.89 10.29 -31.88
C MET A 298 -2.41 10.42 -32.25
N GLY A 299 -2.09 10.92 -33.43
CA GLY A 299 -0.73 11.17 -33.87
C GLY A 299 0.08 9.92 -34.18
N MET A 300 -0.54 8.75 -34.21
CA MET A 300 0.07 7.46 -34.58
C MET A 300 -0.20 7.14 -36.04
N LYS A 301 0.79 6.54 -36.72
CA LYS A 301 0.66 6.10 -38.10
C LYS A 301 0.63 4.56 -38.19
N GLN A 302 -0.20 4.04 -39.07
CA GLN A 302 -0.24 2.59 -39.31
C GLN A 302 1.15 2.05 -39.63
N GLY A 303 1.54 0.96 -38.95
CA GLY A 303 2.80 0.27 -39.14
C GLY A 303 4.01 0.91 -38.45
N GLU A 304 3.88 2.08 -37.81
CA GLU A 304 4.98 2.59 -36.99
C GLU A 304 5.05 1.83 -35.64
N VAL A 305 6.21 1.86 -35.00
CA VAL A 305 6.38 1.29 -33.67
C VAL A 305 5.36 1.88 -32.73
N ALA A 306 4.61 1.03 -32.05
CA ALA A 306 3.56 1.41 -31.10
C ALA A 306 4.17 2.04 -29.83
N ASN A 307 4.55 3.30 -29.92
CA ASN A 307 5.14 4.05 -28.83
C ASN A 307 4.07 4.35 -27.76
N GLY A 308 4.18 3.68 -26.60
CA GLY A 308 3.19 3.76 -25.53
C GLY A 308 2.96 5.18 -25.01
N LYS A 309 4.00 6.02 -24.93
CA LYS A 309 3.87 7.41 -24.50
C LYS A 309 3.10 8.26 -25.52
N LYS A 310 3.37 8.06 -26.81
CA LYS A 310 2.58 8.72 -27.87
C LYS A 310 1.12 8.30 -27.84
N ILE A 311 0.86 6.99 -27.62
CA ILE A 311 -0.49 6.44 -27.53
C ILE A 311 -1.24 7.07 -26.36
N ASP A 312 -0.64 7.08 -25.16
CA ASP A 312 -1.23 7.68 -23.97
C ASP A 312 -1.51 9.19 -24.18
N SER A 313 -0.55 9.93 -24.75
CA SER A 313 -0.70 11.35 -25.09
C SER A 313 -1.76 11.59 -26.19
N GLY A 314 -1.91 10.65 -27.12
CA GLY A 314 -2.93 10.69 -28.16
C GLY A 314 -4.34 10.59 -27.55
N PHE A 315 -4.58 9.63 -26.66
CA PHE A 315 -5.85 9.52 -25.95
C PHE A 315 -6.14 10.75 -25.08
N ASP A 316 -5.13 11.33 -24.44
CA ASP A 316 -5.29 12.59 -23.71
C ASP A 316 -5.63 13.76 -24.64
N SER A 317 -5.06 13.79 -25.82
CA SER A 317 -5.38 14.80 -26.84
C SER A 317 -6.82 14.66 -27.34
N VAL A 318 -7.29 13.43 -27.59
CA VAL A 318 -8.69 13.16 -27.90
C VAL A 318 -9.59 13.64 -26.77
N ARG A 319 -9.27 13.33 -25.51
CA ARG A 319 -10.05 13.77 -24.33
C ARG A 319 -10.14 15.30 -24.27
N LYS A 320 -9.04 16.00 -24.54
CA LYS A 320 -9.01 17.47 -24.56
C LYS A 320 -9.90 18.06 -25.64
N GLU A 321 -10.09 17.40 -26.79
CA GLU A 321 -11.07 17.83 -27.79
C GLU A 321 -12.51 17.77 -27.29
N TYR A 322 -12.88 16.73 -26.54
CA TYR A 322 -14.18 16.66 -25.88
C TYR A 322 -14.35 17.75 -24.83
N TRP A 323 -13.33 17.97 -23.99
CA TRP A 323 -13.34 19.04 -22.98
C TRP A 323 -13.50 20.43 -23.61
N ARG A 324 -12.86 20.67 -24.75
CA ARG A 324 -13.00 21.94 -25.52
C ARG A 324 -14.43 22.18 -25.97
N LYS A 325 -15.19 21.13 -26.21
CA LYS A 325 -16.60 21.17 -26.59
C LYS A 325 -17.57 21.03 -25.41
N GLY A 326 -17.09 21.16 -24.17
CA GLY A 326 -17.91 21.13 -22.95
C GLY A 326 -18.22 19.74 -22.40
N PHE A 327 -17.72 18.68 -22.99
CA PHE A 327 -17.98 17.31 -22.54
C PHE A 327 -16.91 16.88 -21.52
N ILE A 328 -16.93 17.51 -20.33
CA ILE A 328 -15.89 17.29 -19.31
C ILE A 328 -16.01 15.93 -18.60
N ASP A 329 -17.17 15.31 -18.63
CA ASP A 329 -17.41 13.95 -18.07
C ASP A 329 -17.13 12.83 -19.09
N VAL A 330 -16.51 13.14 -20.24
CA VAL A 330 -16.24 12.16 -21.29
C VAL A 330 -15.47 10.95 -20.75
N GLN A 331 -15.95 9.77 -21.07
CA GLN A 331 -15.29 8.51 -20.82
C GLN A 331 -14.74 7.93 -22.12
N ILE A 332 -13.44 7.77 -22.22
CA ILE A 332 -12.73 7.11 -23.31
C ILE A 332 -12.18 5.80 -22.76
N LYS A 333 -12.70 4.68 -23.25
CA LYS A 333 -12.35 3.33 -22.78
C LYS A 333 -11.68 2.54 -23.90
N PRO A 334 -10.35 2.59 -24.03
CA PRO A 334 -9.61 1.77 -24.96
C PRO A 334 -9.56 0.32 -24.47
N ASN A 335 -9.93 -0.62 -25.31
CA ASN A 335 -9.70 -2.04 -25.12
C ASN A 335 -8.59 -2.47 -26.08
N THR A 336 -7.50 -3.00 -25.55
CA THR A 336 -6.30 -3.33 -26.30
C THR A 336 -6.32 -4.78 -26.74
N THR A 337 -6.04 -5.03 -28.02
CA THR A 337 -5.86 -6.36 -28.59
C THR A 337 -4.47 -6.46 -29.21
N PHE A 338 -3.73 -7.50 -28.84
CA PHE A 338 -2.40 -7.80 -29.37
C PHE A 338 -2.50 -8.98 -30.33
N ASP A 339 -1.89 -8.85 -31.52
CA ASP A 339 -1.62 -9.95 -32.43
C ASP A 339 -0.12 -10.24 -32.40
N ASP A 340 0.24 -11.29 -31.67
CA ASP A 340 1.65 -11.68 -31.48
C ASP A 340 2.27 -12.24 -32.77
N THR A 341 1.47 -12.77 -33.69
CA THR A 341 1.92 -13.32 -34.98
C THR A 341 2.25 -12.16 -35.93
N ALA A 342 1.34 -11.22 -36.09
CA ALA A 342 1.53 -10.03 -36.91
C ALA A 342 2.38 -8.96 -36.20
N LYS A 343 2.63 -9.11 -34.88
CA LYS A 343 3.28 -8.12 -34.02
C LYS A 343 2.58 -6.75 -34.09
N THR A 344 1.26 -6.72 -34.06
CA THR A 344 0.48 -5.49 -34.10
C THR A 344 -0.37 -5.31 -32.87
N VAL A 345 -0.64 -4.06 -32.52
CA VAL A 345 -1.59 -3.69 -31.48
C VAL A 345 -2.71 -2.86 -32.06
N THR A 346 -3.93 -3.18 -31.70
CA THR A 346 -5.16 -2.45 -32.08
C THR A 346 -5.92 -2.06 -30.82
N TYR A 347 -6.51 -0.87 -30.84
CA TYR A 347 -7.34 -0.36 -29.76
C TYR A 347 -8.80 -0.24 -30.24
N ALA A 348 -9.70 -1.01 -29.62
CA ALA A 348 -11.13 -0.77 -29.76
C ALA A 348 -11.57 0.25 -28.71
N VAL A 349 -11.90 1.46 -29.17
CA VAL A 349 -12.15 2.61 -28.29
C VAL A 349 -13.63 2.89 -28.21
N ALA A 350 -14.21 2.71 -27.01
CA ALA A 350 -15.60 3.09 -26.74
C ALA A 350 -15.62 4.48 -26.08
N ILE A 351 -16.39 5.41 -26.67
CA ILE A 351 -16.54 6.76 -26.17
C ILE A 351 -17.96 7.01 -25.71
N SER A 352 -18.10 7.53 -24.50
CA SER A 352 -19.34 8.11 -23.96
C SER A 352 -19.07 9.55 -23.58
N GLN A 353 -19.63 10.50 -24.32
CA GLN A 353 -19.32 11.93 -24.16
C GLN A 353 -19.88 12.53 -22.88
N GLY A 354 -20.99 11.99 -22.36
CA GLY A 354 -21.72 12.60 -21.24
C GLY A 354 -22.45 13.88 -21.62
N PRO A 355 -22.94 14.66 -20.62
CA PRO A 355 -23.61 15.92 -20.87
C PRO A 355 -22.64 17.02 -21.28
N GLN A 356 -23.13 17.97 -22.06
CA GLN A 356 -22.39 19.19 -22.36
C GLN A 356 -22.58 20.21 -21.25
N TYR A 357 -21.49 20.83 -20.79
CA TYR A 357 -21.46 21.83 -19.74
C TYR A 357 -21.27 23.24 -20.29
N HIS A 358 -21.85 24.21 -19.59
CA HIS A 358 -21.75 25.65 -19.93
C HIS A 358 -21.05 26.41 -18.80
N MET A 359 -20.42 27.52 -19.16
CA MET A 359 -19.76 28.40 -18.21
C MET A 359 -20.82 29.11 -17.35
N GLY A 360 -20.65 29.05 -16.04
CA GLY A 360 -21.38 29.83 -15.05
C GLY A 360 -20.66 31.14 -14.73
N GLU A 361 -20.44 31.38 -13.46
CA GLU A 361 -19.79 32.59 -12.99
C GLU A 361 -18.28 32.42 -12.81
N LEU A 362 -17.53 33.51 -13.08
CA LEU A 362 -16.13 33.65 -12.70
C LEU A 362 -16.05 34.42 -11.37
N GLN A 363 -15.60 33.76 -10.32
CA GLN A 363 -15.38 34.33 -9.00
C GLN A 363 -13.88 34.54 -8.76
N LEU A 364 -13.50 35.80 -8.45
CA LEU A 364 -12.11 36.19 -8.19
C LEU A 364 -12.02 36.70 -6.76
N LEU A 365 -11.30 35.98 -5.89
CA LEU A 365 -11.17 36.27 -4.47
C LEU A 365 -9.73 36.58 -4.05
N GLY A 366 -9.57 37.39 -3.02
CA GLY A 366 -8.26 37.72 -2.44
C GLY A 366 -7.38 38.62 -3.31
N MET A 367 -7.96 39.35 -4.27
CA MET A 367 -7.23 40.12 -5.27
C MET A 367 -7.47 41.63 -5.15
N SER A 368 -6.46 42.42 -5.54
CA SER A 368 -6.64 43.88 -5.70
C SER A 368 -7.64 44.21 -6.81
N PRO A 369 -8.32 45.36 -6.75
CA PRO A 369 -9.22 45.79 -7.83
C PRO A 369 -8.53 45.86 -9.21
N ALA A 370 -7.25 46.24 -9.26
CA ALA A 370 -6.46 46.30 -10.48
C ALA A 370 -6.26 44.91 -11.09
N LEU A 371 -5.88 43.91 -10.29
CA LEU A 371 -5.70 42.52 -10.74
C LEU A 371 -7.06 41.91 -11.14
N THR A 372 -8.10 42.11 -10.33
CA THR A 372 -9.46 41.65 -10.65
C THR A 372 -9.94 42.18 -12.00
N GLY A 373 -9.80 43.49 -12.25
CA GLY A 373 -10.18 44.14 -13.52
C GLY A 373 -9.39 43.57 -14.69
N LYS A 374 -8.06 43.39 -14.52
CA LYS A 374 -7.19 42.82 -15.55
C LYS A 374 -7.59 41.37 -15.90
N LEU A 375 -7.80 40.51 -14.88
CA LEU A 375 -8.18 39.10 -15.09
C LEU A 375 -9.54 39.00 -15.77
N LYS A 376 -10.55 39.79 -15.36
CA LYS A 376 -11.85 39.83 -16.03
C LYS A 376 -11.74 40.25 -17.52
N THR A 377 -10.84 41.15 -17.84
CA THR A 377 -10.60 41.57 -19.24
C THR A 377 -9.94 40.48 -20.08
N LEU A 378 -9.05 39.68 -19.46
CA LEU A 378 -8.33 38.60 -20.13
C LEU A 378 -9.17 37.30 -20.19
N TRP A 379 -10.18 37.15 -19.33
CA TRP A 379 -11.03 35.98 -19.32
C TRP A 379 -11.97 35.95 -20.52
N ARG A 380 -11.90 34.89 -21.35
CA ARG A 380 -12.63 34.77 -22.60
C ARG A 380 -14.01 34.14 -22.48
N CYS A 381 -14.18 33.19 -21.53
CA CYS A 381 -15.43 32.43 -21.38
C CYS A 381 -16.50 33.29 -20.69
N LYS A 382 -17.62 33.54 -21.35
CA LYS A 382 -18.76 34.27 -20.79
C LYS A 382 -19.75 33.29 -20.17
N THR A 383 -20.52 33.76 -19.20
CA THR A 383 -21.64 32.99 -18.64
C THR A 383 -22.59 32.55 -19.79
N GLY A 384 -22.88 31.26 -19.82
CA GLY A 384 -23.70 30.63 -20.87
C GLY A 384 -22.94 30.08 -22.07
N ASP A 385 -21.66 30.46 -22.28
CA ASP A 385 -20.82 29.85 -23.32
C ASP A 385 -20.61 28.36 -23.04
N ILE A 386 -20.28 27.57 -24.09
CA ILE A 386 -19.83 26.18 -23.88
C ILE A 386 -18.55 26.22 -23.00
N TYR A 387 -18.54 25.46 -21.95
CA TYR A 387 -17.42 25.41 -21.02
C TYR A 387 -16.23 24.63 -21.65
N ASP A 388 -15.16 25.33 -21.99
CA ASP A 388 -13.90 24.68 -22.39
C ASP A 388 -13.15 24.20 -21.14
N GLY A 389 -13.19 22.88 -20.89
CA GLY A 389 -12.54 22.26 -19.72
C GLY A 389 -11.01 22.41 -19.67
N ASN A 390 -10.36 22.78 -20.79
CA ASN A 390 -8.91 23.01 -20.82
C ASN A 390 -8.57 24.47 -20.49
N TYR A 391 -9.54 25.39 -20.66
CA TYR A 391 -9.25 26.82 -20.66
C TYR A 391 -8.76 27.35 -19.32
N LEU A 392 -9.26 26.84 -18.19
CA LEU A 392 -8.81 27.27 -16.87
C LEU A 392 -7.31 27.03 -16.64
N GLU A 393 -6.82 25.86 -17.04
CA GLU A 393 -5.39 25.54 -16.95
C GLU A 393 -4.54 26.41 -17.89
N GLU A 394 -5.00 26.57 -19.13
CA GLU A 394 -4.33 27.46 -20.11
C GLU A 394 -4.27 28.90 -19.62
N PHE A 395 -5.38 29.44 -19.12
CA PHE A 395 -5.47 30.78 -18.57
C PHE A 395 -4.51 30.99 -17.39
N THR A 396 -4.52 30.04 -16.44
CA THR A 396 -3.65 30.13 -15.28
C THR A 396 -2.17 30.10 -15.66
N ARG A 397 -1.81 29.25 -16.60
CA ARG A 397 -0.42 29.11 -17.05
C ARG A 397 0.08 30.30 -17.90
N GLN A 398 -0.76 30.84 -18.78
CA GLN A 398 -0.32 31.83 -19.79
C GLN A 398 -0.62 33.26 -19.36
N GLU A 399 -1.81 33.53 -18.86
CA GLU A 399 -2.29 34.89 -18.65
C GLU A 399 -2.17 35.38 -17.21
N PHE A 400 -2.39 34.46 -16.24
CA PHE A 400 -2.41 34.83 -14.85
C PHE A 400 -1.06 35.37 -14.36
N GLY A 401 0.03 34.68 -14.65
CA GLY A 401 1.38 35.12 -14.29
C GLY A 401 1.78 36.47 -14.94
N LYS A 402 1.26 36.74 -16.15
CA LYS A 402 1.43 38.03 -16.83
C LYS A 402 0.65 39.13 -16.11
N ALA A 403 -0.61 38.89 -15.76
CA ALA A 403 -1.45 39.84 -15.03
C ALA A 403 -0.86 40.22 -13.67
N LEU A 404 -0.29 39.25 -12.93
CA LEU A 404 0.39 39.52 -11.66
C LEU A 404 1.57 40.48 -11.84
N ARG A 405 2.41 40.27 -12.86
CA ARG A 405 3.55 41.14 -13.13
C ARG A 405 3.10 42.57 -13.54
N GLU A 406 2.10 42.69 -14.42
CA GLU A 406 1.59 43.97 -14.90
C GLU A 406 0.92 44.79 -13.80
N THR A 407 0.27 44.12 -12.82
CA THR A 407 -0.38 44.77 -11.68
C THR A 407 0.51 44.89 -10.46
N GLN A 408 1.78 44.47 -10.56
CA GLN A 408 2.76 44.42 -9.45
C GLN A 408 2.23 43.71 -8.18
N THR A 409 1.33 42.74 -8.39
CA THR A 409 0.74 41.97 -7.28
C THR A 409 1.65 40.82 -6.91
N ARG A 410 1.95 40.68 -5.61
CA ARG A 410 2.64 39.50 -5.06
C ARG A 410 1.59 38.50 -4.60
N ALA A 411 1.72 37.25 -5.06
CA ALA A 411 0.91 36.14 -4.63
C ALA A 411 1.80 35.07 -4.02
N THR A 412 1.45 34.56 -2.86
CA THR A 412 2.16 33.43 -2.22
C THR A 412 1.57 32.09 -2.66
N LYS A 413 0.28 32.06 -2.96
CA LYS A 413 -0.44 30.88 -3.44
C LYS A 413 -1.60 31.28 -4.33
N ILE A 414 -1.81 30.49 -5.39
CA ILE A 414 -2.97 30.63 -6.28
C ILE A 414 -3.75 29.32 -6.22
N GLU A 415 -5.02 29.40 -5.90
CA GLU A 415 -5.94 28.26 -5.92
C GLU A 415 -6.98 28.46 -7.01
N THR A 416 -7.14 27.46 -7.88
CA THR A 416 -8.16 27.47 -8.94
C THR A 416 -9.08 26.26 -8.76
N ARG A 417 -10.40 26.48 -8.75
CA ARG A 417 -11.38 25.41 -8.54
C ARG A 417 -12.56 25.57 -9.49
N PRO A 418 -12.80 24.62 -10.40
CA PRO A 418 -14.08 24.51 -11.08
C PRO A 418 -15.12 23.92 -10.12
N ALA A 419 -16.25 24.57 -9.95
CA ALA A 419 -17.39 24.10 -9.21
C ALA A 419 -18.45 23.56 -10.19
N ILE A 420 -18.52 22.24 -10.33
CA ILE A 420 -19.36 21.57 -11.31
C ILE A 420 -20.73 21.27 -10.72
N ASN A 421 -21.77 21.89 -11.26
CA ASN A 421 -23.15 21.56 -10.95
C ASN A 421 -23.65 20.55 -11.99
N LYS A 422 -23.79 19.29 -11.56
CA LYS A 422 -24.20 18.18 -12.44
C LYS A 422 -25.69 18.22 -12.84
N GLU A 423 -26.53 18.88 -12.08
CA GLU A 423 -27.97 19.00 -12.37
C GLU A 423 -28.22 20.08 -13.45
N SER A 424 -27.69 21.28 -13.21
CA SER A 424 -27.85 22.41 -14.16
C SER A 424 -26.89 22.36 -15.35
N LYS A 425 -25.88 21.48 -15.33
CA LYS A 425 -24.79 21.41 -16.35
C LYS A 425 -24.00 22.73 -16.47
N ILE A 426 -23.81 23.39 -15.34
CA ILE A 426 -23.06 24.66 -15.24
C ILE A 426 -21.76 24.44 -14.48
N VAL A 427 -20.70 25.11 -14.91
CA VAL A 427 -19.41 25.13 -14.24
C VAL A 427 -19.07 26.55 -13.84
N ASP A 428 -19.09 26.84 -12.54
CA ASP A 428 -18.53 28.08 -12.00
C ASP A 428 -17.03 27.91 -11.79
N VAL A 429 -16.29 28.99 -11.96
CA VAL A 429 -14.84 28.98 -11.77
C VAL A 429 -14.45 29.93 -10.65
N LEU A 430 -13.81 29.41 -9.63
CA LEU A 430 -13.22 30.17 -8.55
C LEU A 430 -11.71 30.26 -8.74
N ILE A 431 -11.17 31.46 -8.68
CA ILE A 431 -9.73 31.74 -8.60
C ILE A 431 -9.47 32.58 -7.36
N GLU A 432 -8.69 32.03 -6.43
CA GLU A 432 -8.34 32.69 -5.16
C GLU A 432 -6.83 32.93 -5.09
N VAL A 433 -6.45 34.12 -4.65
CA VAL A 433 -5.05 34.51 -4.39
C VAL A 433 -4.86 34.70 -2.88
N LYS A 434 -3.82 34.05 -2.35
CA LYS A 434 -3.41 34.17 -0.94
C LYS A 434 -2.00 34.73 -0.83
#